data_3e2393d34745a88d46abc35cce23ddca
#
_entry.id   3e2393d34745a88d46abc35cce23ddca
#
_cell.length_a   1.000
_cell.length_b   1.000
_cell.length_c   1.000
_cell.angle_alpha   90.00
_cell.angle_beta   90.00
_cell.angle_gamma   90.00
#
_symmetry.space_group_name_H-M   'P 1'
#
loop_
_entity.id
_entity.type
_entity.pdbx_description
1 polymer ?
#
loop_
_entity_poly.entity_id
_entity_poly.type
_entity_poly.pdbx_seq_one_letter_code
_entity_poly.pdbx_strand_id
1 'polypeptide(L)' 'MCACNKKERWIVTLTNGMKFTKSSEVQAKAFAAKHPGATYRKA' A
#
# COMPACT_ATOMS: atom_id res chain seq x y z
N MET A 1 21.40 10.74 -4.21
CA MET A 1 20.94 10.67 -4.23
C MET A 1 20.07 10.35 -4.25
N CYS A 2 19.82 10.27 -4.07
CA CYS A 2 19.11 10.03 -4.04
C CYS A 2 18.22 9.88 -4.02
N ALA A 3 17.97 9.77 -4.25
CA ALA A 3 17.16 9.70 -4.34
C ALA A 3 16.33 9.34 -4.07
N CYS A 4 16.36 9.18 -4.09
CA CYS A 4 15.65 8.87 -3.83
C CYS A 4 14.72 8.88 -3.36
N ASN A 5 14.49 9.01 -3.29
CA ASN A 5 13.72 9.03 -2.68
C ASN A 5 12.44 9.13 -2.64
N LYS A 6 11.91 9.28 -3.09
CA LYS A 6 10.83 9.31 -3.15
C LYS A 6 10.23 8.36 -2.55
N LYS A 7 9.91 8.29 -1.63
CA LYS A 7 9.34 7.45 -0.95
C LYS A 7 7.98 7.48 -1.11
N GLU A 8 7.34 6.85 -1.93
CA GLU A 8 5.96 6.81 -1.99
C GLU A 8 5.52 5.74 -1.12
N ARG A 9 4.87 6.00 -0.06
CA ARG A 9 4.31 5.02 0.80
C ARG A 9 2.86 4.86 0.55
N TRP A 10 2.39 3.64 0.42
CA TRP A 10 0.98 3.34 0.21
C TRP A 10 0.52 2.46 1.35
N ILE A 11 -0.58 2.81 1.97
CA ILE A 11 -1.09 2.07 3.11
C ILE A 11 -2.28 1.25 2.67
N VAL A 12 -2.20 -0.06 2.89
CA VAL A 12 -3.28 -0.97 2.58
C VAL A 12 -3.98 -1.33 3.87
N THR A 13 -5.27 -1.08 3.95
CA THR A 13 -6.05 -1.38 5.14
C THR A 13 -6.97 -2.54 4.83
N LEU A 14 -6.87 -3.58 5.62
CA LEU A 14 -7.72 -4.75 5.45
C LEU A 14 -8.99 -4.60 6.26
N THR A 15 -9.97 -5.41 5.93
CA THR A 15 -11.25 -5.31 6.62
C THR A 15 -11.16 -5.72 8.08
N ASN A 16 -10.16 -6.53 8.42
CA ASN A 16 -10.03 -6.93 9.82
C ASN A 16 -9.26 -5.91 10.63
N GLY A 17 -8.90 -4.78 10.04
CA GLY A 17 -8.24 -3.73 10.79
C GLY A 17 -6.73 -3.72 10.65
N MET A 18 -6.17 -4.64 9.89
CA MET A 18 -4.72 -4.67 9.73
C MET A 18 -4.28 -3.70 8.66
N LYS A 19 -3.12 -3.12 8.87
CA LYS A 19 -2.58 -2.16 7.93
C LYS A 19 -1.21 -2.61 7.48
N PHE A 20 -0.94 -2.43 6.21
CA PHE A 20 0.34 -2.79 5.65
C PHE A 20 0.86 -1.62 4.84
N THR A 21 2.15 -1.40 4.88
CA THR A 21 2.76 -0.33 4.12
C THR A 21 3.49 -0.92 2.93
N LYS A 22 3.19 -0.39 1.76
CA LYS A 22 3.85 -0.82 0.53
C LYS A 22 4.62 0.35 -0.04
N SER A 23 5.63 0.04 -0.83
CA SER A 23 6.46 1.09 -1.36
C SER A 23 6.06 1.50 -2.78
N SER A 24 5.06 0.88 -3.36
CA SER A 24 4.62 1.29 -4.68
C SER A 24 3.14 1.02 -4.82
N GLU A 25 2.53 1.78 -5.71
CA GLU A 25 1.10 1.63 -5.94
C GLU A 25 0.78 0.26 -6.49
N VAL A 26 1.62 -0.25 -7.37
CA VAL A 26 1.38 -1.55 -7.95
C VAL A 26 1.32 -2.62 -6.88
N GLN A 27 2.24 -2.56 -5.92
CA GLN A 27 2.23 -3.53 -4.86
C GLN A 27 1.02 -3.38 -3.96
N ALA A 28 0.65 -2.15 -3.66
CA ALA A 28 -0.52 -1.92 -2.82
C ALA A 28 -1.78 -2.41 -3.52
N LYS A 29 -1.87 -2.14 -4.81
CA LYS A 29 -3.02 -2.56 -5.57
C LYS A 29 -3.10 -4.08 -5.63
N ALA A 30 -1.98 -4.74 -5.89
CA ALA A 30 -1.98 -6.19 -5.97
C ALA A 30 -2.33 -6.81 -4.62
N PHE A 31 -1.81 -6.22 -3.56
CA PHE A 31 -2.10 -6.73 -2.23
C PHE A 31 -3.60 -6.58 -1.93
N ALA A 32 -4.17 -5.43 -2.24
CA ALA A 32 -5.58 -5.20 -1.98
C ALA A 32 -6.43 -6.15 -2.83
N ALA A 33 -5.99 -6.47 -4.02
CA ALA A 33 -6.74 -7.37 -4.86
C ALA A 33 -6.81 -8.77 -4.29
N LYS A 34 -5.78 -9.17 -3.53
CA LYS A 34 -5.79 -10.47 -2.93
C LYS A 34 -6.65 -10.52 -1.68
N HIS A 35 -6.99 -9.39 -1.12
CA HIS A 35 -7.77 -9.34 0.11
C HIS A 35 -9.06 -8.60 -0.15
N PRO A 36 -10.15 -9.30 -0.40
CA PRO A 36 -11.43 -8.64 -0.70
C PRO A 36 -11.81 -7.67 0.40
N GLY A 37 -12.25 -6.50 0.02
CA GLY A 37 -12.64 -5.51 1.00
C GLY A 37 -11.49 -4.64 1.46
N ALA A 38 -10.27 -4.95 1.06
CA ALA A 38 -9.15 -4.12 1.43
C ALA A 38 -9.11 -2.86 0.59
N THR A 39 -8.58 -1.79 1.18
CA THR A 39 -8.44 -0.55 0.45
C THR A 39 -7.00 -0.08 0.58
N TYR A 40 -6.58 0.75 -0.34
CA TYR A 40 -5.24 1.29 -0.28
C TYR A 40 -5.29 2.76 -0.64
N ARG A 41 -4.34 3.49 -0.11
CA ARG A 41 -4.29 4.90 -0.40
C ARG A 41 -2.87 5.38 -0.17
N LYS A 42 -2.57 6.52 -0.72
CA LYS A 42 -1.26 7.09 -0.56
C LYS A 42 -1.13 7.71 0.81
N ALA A 43 -0.06 7.42 1.47
CA ALA A 43 0.15 7.93 2.83
C ALA A 43 0.41 9.43 2.86
#